data_bde02e247417c7c8e5f79373b902e486
#
_entry.id   bde02e247417c7c8e5f79373b902e486
#
_cell.length_a   1.000
_cell.length_b   1.000
_cell.length_c   1.000
_cell.angle_alpha   90.00
_cell.angle_beta   90.00
_cell.angle_gamma   90.00
#
_symmetry.space_group_name_H-M   'P 1'
#
loop_
_entity.id
_entity.type
_entity.pdbx_description
1 polymer ?
#
loop_
_entity_poly.entity_id
_entity_poly.type
_entity_poly.pdbx_seq_one_letter_code
_entity_poly.pdbx_strand_id
1 'polypeptide(L)'
;MLFRSHAFFGPETKWRFRPSFFPFTEPSCEIDLLWIDKKGNEEWMEVGGCGMVDPNVFDAVGIDSEKYTGWAFGFGIERLAMRKYGIKDIRLLFENDLRFLSQF
;
A
#
# COMPACT_ATOMS: atom_id res chain seq x y z
N MET A 1 -2.28 -11.06 -3.39
CA MET A 1 -1.32 -10.15 -2.68
C MET A 1 -0.01 -10.82 -2.34
N LEU A 2 -0.03 -12.00 -1.73
CA LEU A 2 1.19 -12.75 -1.37
C LEU A 2 2.15 -12.91 -2.57
N PHE A 3 1.65 -13.40 -3.66
CA PHE A 3 2.42 -13.58 -4.90
C PHE A 3 3.09 -12.28 -5.37
N ARG A 4 2.34 -11.17 -5.42
CA ARG A 4 2.85 -9.88 -5.89
C ARG A 4 3.88 -9.28 -4.94
N SER A 5 3.66 -9.39 -3.64
CA SER A 5 4.59 -8.91 -2.63
C SER A 5 5.91 -9.67 -2.70
N HIS A 6 5.85 -10.99 -2.86
CA HIS A 6 7.05 -11.82 -3.02
C HIS A 6 7.77 -11.56 -4.35
N ALA A 7 7.03 -11.35 -5.44
CA ALA A 7 7.63 -11.04 -6.74
C ALA A 7 8.34 -9.67 -6.73
N PHE A 8 7.80 -8.69 -5.99
CA PHE A 8 8.34 -7.33 -5.98
C PHE A 8 9.45 -7.12 -4.94
N PHE A 9 9.30 -7.67 -3.73
CA PHE A 9 10.20 -7.47 -2.59
C PHE A 9 11.06 -8.68 -2.24
N GLY A 10 10.80 -9.83 -2.86
CA GLY A 10 11.48 -11.09 -2.56
C GLY A 10 10.63 -12.06 -1.73
N PRO A 11 10.96 -13.36 -1.76
CA PRO A 11 10.18 -14.41 -1.10
C PRO A 11 10.22 -14.35 0.44
N GLU A 12 11.26 -13.72 1.00
CA GLU A 12 11.43 -13.58 2.45
C GLU A 12 10.64 -12.43 3.06
N THR A 13 9.95 -11.65 2.24
CA THR A 13 9.19 -10.49 2.72
C THR A 13 7.97 -10.94 3.52
N LYS A 14 7.89 -10.47 4.76
CA LYS A 14 6.74 -10.67 5.63
C LYS A 14 5.76 -9.51 5.46
N TRP A 15 4.48 -9.85 5.42
CA TRP A 15 3.40 -8.88 5.30
C TRP A 15 2.20 -9.34 6.11
N ARG A 16 1.31 -8.40 6.42
CA ARG A 16 0.06 -8.68 7.12
C ARG A 16 -1.06 -7.81 6.58
N PHE A 17 -2.29 -8.29 6.74
CA PHE A 17 -3.49 -7.49 6.64
C PHE A 17 -3.90 -7.05 8.03
N ARG A 18 -4.34 -5.80 8.14
CA ARG A 18 -4.83 -5.21 9.37
C ARG A 18 -6.19 -4.57 9.09
N PRO A 19 -7.26 -4.90 9.87
CA PRO A 19 -8.56 -4.25 9.71
C PRO A 19 -8.43 -2.73 9.81
N SER A 20 -9.15 -2.01 8.94
CA SER A 20 -9.14 -0.56 8.90
C SER A 20 -10.51 -0.02 8.50
N PHE A 21 -10.62 1.29 8.44
CA PHE A 21 -11.81 1.99 8.01
C PHE A 21 -11.46 2.98 6.89
N PHE A 22 -12.23 2.88 5.78
CA PHE A 22 -12.27 3.88 4.73
C PHE A 22 -13.73 4.20 4.42
N PRO A 23 -14.07 5.47 4.12
CA PRO A 23 -15.48 5.86 3.92
C PRO A 23 -16.13 5.26 2.65
N PHE A 24 -15.34 4.72 1.75
CA PHE A 24 -15.78 4.20 0.45
C PHE A 24 -15.67 2.67 0.33
N THR A 25 -15.19 1.99 1.36
CA THR A 25 -15.09 0.52 1.40
C THR A 25 -15.57 -0.04 2.73
N GLU A 26 -16.19 -1.23 2.69
CA GLU A 26 -16.57 -2.02 3.87
C GLU A 26 -16.75 -3.49 3.45
N PRO A 27 -16.03 -4.45 4.05
CA PRO A 27 -14.92 -4.26 5.00
C PRO A 27 -13.70 -3.62 4.34
N SER A 28 -12.85 -3.02 5.17
CA SER A 28 -11.62 -2.39 4.74
C SER A 28 -10.42 -2.98 5.47
N CYS A 29 -9.28 -3.02 4.80
CA CYS A 29 -8.03 -3.40 5.45
C CYS A 29 -6.83 -2.64 4.91
N GLU A 30 -5.82 -2.51 5.74
CA GLU A 30 -4.52 -1.99 5.37
C GLU A 30 -3.53 -3.13 5.18
N ILE A 31 -2.57 -2.92 4.30
CA ILE A 31 -1.51 -3.87 3.97
C ILE A 31 -0.21 -3.32 4.51
N ASP A 32 0.38 -4.04 5.46
CA ASP A 32 1.65 -3.69 6.05
C ASP A 32 2.74 -4.65 5.60
N LEU A 33 3.93 -4.11 5.35
CA LEU A 33 5.15 -4.87 5.14
C LEU A 33 6.08 -4.75 6.34
N LEU A 34 6.71 -5.86 6.72
CA LEU A 34 7.72 -5.85 7.76
C LEU A 34 9.00 -5.22 7.24
N TRP A 35 9.47 -4.23 7.93
CA TRP A 35 10.75 -3.58 7.72
C TRP A 35 11.70 -3.95 8.84
N ILE A 36 12.91 -4.36 8.47
CA ILE A 36 14.00 -4.55 9.43
C ILE A 36 15.03 -3.47 9.15
N ASP A 37 15.26 -2.60 10.13
CA ASP A 37 16.25 -1.55 10.00
C ASP A 37 17.69 -2.10 10.07
N LYS A 38 18.68 -1.24 9.83
CA LYS A 38 20.10 -1.64 9.88
C LYS A 38 20.57 -2.08 11.27
N LYS A 39 19.79 -1.76 12.30
CA LYS A 39 20.07 -2.14 13.69
C LYS A 39 19.35 -3.44 14.09
N GLY A 40 18.60 -4.04 13.19
CA GLY A 40 17.83 -5.25 13.45
C GLY A 40 16.47 -5.01 14.11
N ASN A 41 15.99 -3.76 14.21
CA ASN A 41 14.66 -3.47 14.73
C ASN A 41 13.60 -3.76 13.67
N GLU A 42 12.54 -4.43 14.09
CA GLU A 42 11.39 -4.74 13.24
C GLU A 42 10.33 -3.64 13.34
N GLU A 43 9.93 -3.10 12.20
CA GLU A 43 8.82 -2.16 12.07
C GLU A 43 7.86 -2.58 10.97
N TRP A 44 6.58 -2.38 11.22
CA TRP A 44 5.55 -2.56 10.20
C TRP A 44 5.30 -1.23 9.49
N MET A 45 5.42 -1.25 8.18
CA MET A 45 5.14 -0.10 7.33
C MET A 45 3.89 -0.37 6.50
N GLU A 46 2.87 0.47 6.66
CA GLU A 46 1.72 0.47 5.79
C GLU A 46 2.14 0.87 4.37
N VAL A 47 1.76 0.06 3.40
CA VAL A 47 2.06 0.31 1.97
C VAL A 47 0.82 0.56 1.14
N GLY A 48 -0.35 0.20 1.63
CA GLY A 48 -1.59 0.42 0.91
C GLY A 48 -2.82 -0.03 1.67
N GLY A 49 -3.96 0.27 1.11
CA GLY A 49 -5.26 -0.14 1.60
C GLY A 49 -6.08 -0.86 0.55
N CYS A 50 -7.04 -1.65 0.98
CA CYS A 50 -7.99 -2.31 0.09
C CYS A 50 -9.30 -2.60 0.83
N GLY A 51 -10.32 -2.96 0.08
CA GLY A 51 -11.61 -3.33 0.64
C GLY A 51 -12.65 -3.63 -0.43
N MET A 52 -13.81 -4.03 0.05
CA MET A 52 -15.01 -4.14 -0.80
C MET A 52 -15.63 -2.75 -0.94
N VAL A 53 -16.01 -2.39 -2.14
CA VAL A 53 -16.64 -1.08 -2.41
C VAL A 53 -17.99 -1.02 -1.70
N ASP A 54 -18.22 0.07 -0.97
CA ASP A 54 -19.49 0.31 -0.30
C ASP A 54 -20.63 0.44 -1.33
N PRO A 55 -21.78 -0.22 -1.14
CA PRO A 55 -22.93 -0.11 -2.04
C PRO A 55 -23.38 1.33 -2.32
N ASN A 56 -23.22 2.23 -1.37
CA ASN A 56 -23.53 3.66 -1.54
C ASN A 56 -22.71 4.32 -2.64
N VAL A 57 -21.47 3.85 -2.85
CA VAL A 57 -20.60 4.34 -3.94
C VAL A 57 -21.17 3.96 -5.29
N PHE A 58 -21.68 2.72 -5.43
CA PHE A 58 -22.34 2.27 -6.65
C PHE A 58 -23.61 3.06 -6.94
N ASP A 59 -24.43 3.28 -5.93
CA ASP A 59 -25.67 4.03 -6.05
C ASP A 59 -25.39 5.48 -6.49
N ALA A 60 -24.34 6.10 -5.97
CA ALA A 60 -23.92 7.46 -6.33
C ALA A 60 -23.50 7.61 -7.80
N VAL A 61 -23.03 6.54 -8.44
CA VAL A 61 -22.62 6.54 -9.86
C VAL A 61 -23.59 5.81 -10.79
N GLY A 62 -24.77 5.44 -10.29
CA GLY A 62 -25.82 4.81 -11.08
C GLY A 62 -25.56 3.35 -11.43
N ILE A 63 -24.74 2.66 -10.66
CA ILE A 63 -24.51 1.21 -10.77
C ILE A 63 -25.40 0.50 -9.78
N ASP A 64 -26.10 -0.55 -10.23
CA ASP A 64 -26.99 -1.35 -9.40
C ASP A 64 -26.20 -2.17 -8.37
N SER A 65 -26.26 -1.75 -7.11
CA SER A 65 -25.55 -2.39 -6.00
C SER A 65 -26.14 -3.78 -5.62
N GLU A 66 -27.34 -4.09 -6.03
CA GLU A 66 -27.94 -5.43 -5.85
C GLU A 66 -27.39 -6.44 -6.87
N LYS A 67 -26.94 -5.95 -8.01
CA LYS A 67 -26.45 -6.77 -9.12
C LYS A 67 -24.94 -6.89 -9.15
N TYR A 68 -24.24 -5.85 -8.75
CA TYR A 68 -22.78 -5.78 -8.82
C TYR A 68 -22.16 -5.61 -7.46
N THR A 69 -21.03 -6.28 -7.26
CA THR A 69 -20.10 -6.03 -6.17
C THR A 69 -18.77 -5.57 -6.74
N GLY A 70 -17.97 -4.90 -5.94
CA GLY A 70 -16.67 -4.42 -6.37
C GLY A 70 -15.66 -4.42 -5.23
N TRP A 71 -14.41 -4.32 -5.61
CA TRP A 71 -13.30 -4.19 -4.70
C TRP A 71 -12.38 -3.09 -5.19
N ALA A 72 -11.69 -2.47 -4.25
CA ALA A 72 -10.74 -1.40 -4.53
C ALA A 72 -9.45 -1.63 -3.75
N PHE A 73 -8.35 -1.14 -4.29
CA PHE A 73 -7.08 -1.08 -3.60
C PHE A 73 -6.30 0.17 -4.02
N GLY A 74 -5.45 0.65 -3.13
CA GLY A 74 -4.56 1.76 -3.39
C GLY A 74 -3.20 1.52 -2.75
N PHE A 75 -2.13 1.92 -3.44
CA PHE A 75 -0.77 1.87 -2.92
C PHE A 75 -0.11 3.24 -3.03
N GLY A 76 0.64 3.62 -2.01
CA GLY A 76 1.55 4.75 -2.09
C GLY A 76 2.81 4.36 -2.86
N ILE A 77 2.98 4.92 -4.07
CA ILE A 77 4.16 4.65 -4.91
C ILE A 77 5.45 4.97 -4.15
N GLU A 78 5.44 6.07 -3.42
CA GLU A 78 6.57 6.53 -2.62
C GLU A 78 6.98 5.52 -1.55
N ARG A 79 6.02 4.93 -0.85
CA ARG A 79 6.29 3.92 0.18
C ARG A 79 6.86 2.63 -0.42
N LEU A 80 6.37 2.22 -1.56
CA LEU A 80 6.92 1.08 -2.31
C LEU A 80 8.36 1.36 -2.75
N ALA A 81 8.62 2.55 -3.29
CA ALA A 81 9.95 2.98 -3.71
C ALA A 81 10.91 3.06 -2.52
N MET A 82 10.49 3.65 -1.41
CA MET A 82 11.28 3.72 -0.17
C MET A 82 11.73 2.34 0.27
N ARG A 83 10.82 1.38 0.27
CA ARG A 83 11.13 0.00 0.68
C ARG A 83 12.06 -0.68 -0.32
N LYS A 84 11.82 -0.53 -1.61
CA LYS A 84 12.61 -1.19 -2.66
C LYS A 84 14.04 -0.67 -2.74
N TYR A 85 14.22 0.62 -2.61
CA TYR A 85 15.51 1.30 -2.80
C TYR A 85 16.19 1.72 -1.49
N GLY A 86 15.59 1.40 -0.36
CA GLY A 86 16.15 1.75 0.94
C GLY A 86 16.17 3.24 1.24
N ILE A 87 15.22 4.00 0.69
CA ILE A 87 15.08 5.44 0.93
C ILE A 87 14.51 5.66 2.33
N LYS A 88 15.19 6.45 3.15
CA LYS A 88 14.86 6.60 4.57
C LYS A 88 13.81 7.67 4.85
N ASP A 89 13.69 8.65 3.99
CA ASP A 89 12.82 9.80 4.16
C ASP A 89 12.03 10.08 2.88
N ILE A 90 10.72 10.08 2.97
CA ILE A 90 9.81 10.31 1.84
C ILE A 90 10.03 11.67 1.16
N ARG A 91 10.47 12.66 1.93
CA ARG A 91 10.72 14.02 1.43
C ARG A 91 11.79 14.06 0.34
N LEU A 92 12.77 13.13 0.39
CA LEU A 92 13.81 13.01 -0.64
C LEU A 92 13.23 12.81 -2.04
N LEU A 93 12.06 12.19 -2.14
CA LEU A 93 11.36 11.99 -3.42
C LEU A 93 10.78 13.27 -4.00
N PHE A 94 10.61 14.30 -3.20
CA PHE A 94 9.96 15.57 -3.59
C PHE A 94 10.89 16.79 -3.58
N GLU A 95 12.07 16.66 -2.99
CA GLU A 95 13.04 17.77 -2.86
C GLU A 95 13.73 18.11 -4.17
N ASN A 96 13.63 17.26 -5.18
CA ASN A 96 14.25 17.43 -6.49
C ASN A 96 15.77 17.67 -6.45
N ASP A 97 16.46 17.06 -5.49
CA ASP A 97 17.92 17.12 -5.34
C ASP A 97 18.58 16.23 -6.39
N LEU A 98 19.33 16.80 -7.30
CA LEU A 98 19.99 16.08 -8.38
C LEU A 98 20.97 15.01 -7.89
N ARG A 99 21.61 15.21 -6.73
CA ARG A 99 22.50 14.22 -6.11
C ARG A 99 21.74 12.97 -5.68
N PHE A 100 20.53 13.16 -5.18
CA PHE A 100 19.63 12.04 -4.84
C PHE A 100 19.14 11.34 -6.12
N LEU A 101 18.65 12.10 -7.09
CA LEU A 101 18.09 11.56 -8.33
C LEU A 101 19.12 10.81 -9.17
N SER A 102 20.40 11.23 -9.15
CA SER A 102 21.48 10.61 -9.92
C SER A 102 21.85 9.19 -9.43
N GLN A 103 21.33 8.73 -8.29
CA GLN A 103 21.55 7.37 -7.79
C GLN A 103 20.74 6.32 -8.57
N PHE A 104 19.73 6.75 -9.26
CA PHE A 104 18.82 5.90 -10.02
C PHE A 104 19.03 6.15 -11.52
#